data_ef5d843ff0f1ed1064fc68d0221845a5
#
_entry.id   ef5d843ff0f1ed1064fc68d0221845a5
#
_cell.length_a   1.000
_cell.length_b   1.000
_cell.length_c   1.000
_cell.angle_alpha   90.00
_cell.angle_beta   90.00
_cell.angle_gamma   90.00
#
_symmetry.space_group_name_H-M   'P 1'
#
loop_
_entity.id
_entity.type
_entity.pdbx_description
1 polymer ?
#
loop_
_entity_poly.entity_id
_entity_poly.type
_entity_poly.pdbx_seq_one_letter_code
_entity_poly.pdbx_strand_id
1 'polypeptide(L)'
;MARNNYVFLYGRVTKNPKIITDEEGNFKRGQCMITTIRGDRSSEDGNLGNFKYDCPIIISQNPELIFKMSAWKENDMVEIKGTISTRDIKRTSTCPHCGHQNTKMGVLLYITPIYCGVVETGITKEKGDELLREKCEISNECIVAGNLCNDPKFYRQNNGLCQTQYQIALNRKFRVVEDPPEIKTDYPWVKSNGENAVSDCKFLKKGSSVLVNGYIQTREIEQKTVCEECSNEYEWRDQAMEIFSYSTEYLLNCRTSEEIEEMEEASQNEEFDKLFGN
;
A
#
# COMPACT_ATOMS: atom_id res chain seq x y z
N MET A 1 13.56 -1.20 18.80
CA MET A 1 12.44 -1.04 17.85
C MET A 1 12.58 -2.12 16.78
N ALA A 2 11.56 -2.93 16.58
CA ALA A 2 11.57 -3.95 15.54
C ALA A 2 11.71 -3.27 14.18
N ARG A 3 12.59 -3.80 13.32
CA ARG A 3 12.83 -3.27 11.97
C ARG A 3 12.49 -4.39 10.99
N ASN A 4 11.24 -4.50 10.64
CA ASN A 4 10.82 -5.37 9.56
C ASN A 4 10.04 -4.54 8.54
N ASN A 5 10.60 -4.45 7.34
CA ASN A 5 9.98 -3.81 6.20
C ASN A 5 10.34 -4.68 5.00
N TYR A 6 9.48 -5.65 4.73
CA TYR A 6 9.72 -6.69 3.73
C TYR A 6 8.50 -6.86 2.84
N VAL A 7 8.74 -6.91 1.55
CA VAL A 7 7.76 -7.20 0.52
C VAL A 7 8.33 -8.25 -0.41
N PHE A 8 7.56 -9.27 -0.71
CA PHE A 8 7.80 -10.22 -1.78
C PHE A 8 6.67 -10.13 -2.81
N LEU A 9 7.05 -10.00 -4.07
CA LEU A 9 6.11 -9.94 -5.19
C LEU A 9 6.54 -10.93 -6.24
N TYR A 10 5.62 -11.80 -6.63
CA TYR A 10 5.69 -12.61 -7.83
C TYR A 10 4.64 -12.08 -8.80
N GLY A 11 5.09 -11.53 -9.92
CA GLY A 11 4.19 -10.75 -10.76
C GLY A 11 4.56 -10.76 -12.24
N ARG A 12 3.60 -10.34 -13.06
CA ARG A 12 3.73 -10.15 -14.50
C ARG A 12 3.98 -8.67 -14.81
N VAL A 13 5.02 -8.38 -15.58
CA VAL A 13 5.33 -7.02 -16.03
C VAL A 13 4.18 -6.46 -16.87
N THR A 14 3.60 -5.32 -16.46
CA THR A 14 2.43 -4.72 -17.14
C THR A 14 2.78 -3.98 -18.43
N LYS A 15 3.94 -3.34 -18.44
CA LYS A 15 4.53 -2.61 -19.57
C LYS A 15 6.04 -2.60 -19.42
N ASN A 16 6.75 -2.42 -20.52
CA ASN A 16 8.21 -2.29 -20.48
C ASN A 16 8.64 -1.25 -19.43
N PRO A 17 9.65 -1.55 -18.61
CA PRO A 17 10.15 -0.61 -17.62
C PRO A 17 10.61 0.70 -18.22
N LYS A 18 10.32 1.80 -17.53
CA LYS A 18 10.85 3.12 -17.86
C LYS A 18 12.21 3.28 -17.20
N ILE A 19 13.26 3.43 -18.00
CA ILE A 19 14.63 3.63 -17.56
C ILE A 19 15.03 5.09 -17.83
N ILE A 20 15.62 5.71 -16.83
CA ILE A 20 16.16 7.07 -16.90
C ILE A 20 17.67 6.97 -16.70
N THR A 21 18.41 7.57 -17.64
CA THR A 21 19.87 7.69 -17.60
C THR A 21 20.28 9.16 -17.50
N ASP A 22 21.49 9.43 -17.09
CA ASP A 22 22.11 10.77 -17.23
C ASP A 22 22.66 11.00 -18.64
N GLU A 23 23.27 12.16 -18.84
CA GLU A 23 23.88 12.56 -20.13
C GLU A 23 25.06 11.65 -20.54
N GLU A 24 25.70 10.99 -19.56
CA GLU A 24 26.79 10.04 -19.78
C GLU A 24 26.31 8.61 -20.03
N GLY A 25 24.98 8.37 -19.97
CA GLY A 25 24.37 7.06 -20.15
C GLY A 25 24.32 6.19 -18.88
N ASN A 26 24.69 6.71 -17.70
CA ASN A 26 24.62 5.96 -16.46
C ASN A 26 23.16 5.86 -15.97
N PHE A 27 22.80 4.71 -15.43
CA PHE A 27 21.48 4.47 -14.88
C PHE A 27 21.20 5.32 -13.64
N LYS A 28 20.13 6.11 -13.67
CA LYS A 28 19.69 6.95 -12.54
C LYS A 28 18.43 6.42 -11.88
N ARG A 29 17.49 5.90 -12.67
CA ARG A 29 16.22 5.41 -12.15
C ARG A 29 15.60 4.40 -13.08
N GLY A 30 15.13 3.29 -12.52
CA GLY A 30 14.24 2.33 -13.17
C GLY A 30 12.87 2.34 -12.50
N GLN A 31 11.81 2.36 -13.30
CA GLN A 31 10.44 2.28 -12.83
C GLN A 31 9.67 1.23 -13.62
N CYS A 32 8.96 0.37 -12.91
CA CYS A 32 8.10 -0.65 -13.50
C CYS A 32 6.81 -0.79 -12.71
N MET A 33 5.76 -1.27 -13.34
CA MET A 33 4.56 -1.78 -12.69
C MET A 33 4.44 -3.27 -13.02
N ILE A 34 4.09 -4.06 -12.04
CA ILE A 34 3.84 -5.49 -12.22
C ILE A 34 2.42 -5.82 -11.78
N THR A 35 1.77 -6.73 -12.48
CA THR A 35 0.48 -7.28 -12.05
C THR A 35 0.75 -8.42 -11.09
N THR A 36 0.23 -8.32 -9.88
CA THR A 36 0.20 -9.38 -8.87
C THR A 36 -1.23 -9.84 -8.67
N ILE A 37 -1.40 -11.00 -8.05
CA ILE A 37 -2.72 -11.59 -7.79
C ILE A 37 -2.84 -11.93 -6.31
N ARG A 38 -4.05 -11.87 -5.80
CA ARG A 38 -4.42 -12.41 -4.50
C ARG A 38 -5.68 -13.22 -4.63
N GLY A 39 -5.71 -14.39 -4.00
CA GLY A 39 -6.90 -15.21 -3.87
C GLY A 39 -7.83 -14.64 -2.80
N ASP A 40 -9.12 -14.91 -2.93
CA ASP A 40 -10.05 -14.71 -1.85
C ASP A 40 -9.95 -15.91 -0.89
N ARG A 41 -9.35 -15.66 0.29
CA ARG A 41 -9.22 -16.70 1.32
C ARG A 41 -10.54 -16.95 2.08
N SER A 42 -11.59 -16.19 1.76
CA SER A 42 -12.90 -16.29 2.42
C SER A 42 -13.85 -17.33 1.79
N SER A 43 -13.46 -18.02 0.72
CA SER A 43 -14.31 -19.07 0.15
C SER A 43 -14.20 -20.34 1.00
N GLU A 44 -15.27 -20.66 1.71
CA GLU A 44 -15.42 -21.90 2.52
C GLU A 44 -15.21 -23.19 1.68
N ASP A 45 -15.31 -23.10 0.36
CA ASP A 45 -15.24 -24.22 -0.56
C ASP A 45 -13.84 -24.55 -1.11
N GLY A 46 -12.79 -23.84 -0.65
CA GLY A 46 -11.43 -24.04 -1.19
C GLY A 46 -11.28 -23.66 -2.68
N ASN A 47 -12.34 -23.19 -3.31
CA ASN A 47 -12.34 -22.68 -4.67
C ASN A 47 -11.82 -21.24 -4.63
N LEU A 48 -10.61 -21.01 -5.11
CA LEU A 48 -10.01 -19.69 -5.33
C LEU A 48 -10.75 -18.90 -6.43
N GLY A 49 -12.09 -18.75 -6.29
CA GLY A 49 -12.96 -18.29 -7.37
C GLY A 49 -12.90 -16.80 -7.67
N ASN A 50 -12.48 -15.96 -6.72
CA ASN A 50 -12.47 -14.50 -6.87
C ASN A 50 -11.07 -13.93 -6.76
N PHE A 51 -10.30 -14.04 -7.84
CA PHE A 51 -8.98 -13.41 -7.91
C PHE A 51 -9.12 -11.90 -8.07
N LYS A 52 -8.34 -11.17 -7.27
CA LYS A 52 -8.17 -9.72 -7.39
C LYS A 52 -6.74 -9.41 -7.82
N TYR A 53 -6.61 -8.44 -8.70
CA TYR A 53 -5.32 -8.03 -9.24
C TYR A 53 -4.90 -6.70 -8.64
N ASP A 54 -3.63 -6.59 -8.30
CA ASP A 54 -2.99 -5.37 -7.85
C ASP A 54 -1.81 -5.04 -8.77
N CYS A 55 -1.52 -3.74 -8.91
CA CYS A 55 -0.44 -3.28 -9.79
C CYS A 55 0.56 -2.40 -9.01
N PRO A 56 1.35 -2.98 -8.09
CA PRO A 56 2.34 -2.24 -7.33
C PRO A 56 3.40 -1.59 -8.23
N ILE A 57 3.84 -0.40 -7.80
CA ILE A 57 4.87 0.39 -8.48
C ILE A 57 6.22 0.01 -7.87
N ILE A 58 7.17 -0.34 -8.72
CA ILE A 58 8.53 -0.68 -8.38
C ILE A 58 9.44 0.46 -8.85
N ILE A 59 10.28 0.99 -7.96
CA ILE A 59 11.24 2.04 -8.29
C ILE A 59 12.60 1.66 -7.74
N SER A 60 13.61 1.63 -8.60
CA SER A 60 15.01 1.41 -8.22
C SER A 60 15.88 2.59 -8.62
N GLN A 61 16.86 2.89 -7.80
CA GLN A 61 17.97 3.81 -8.07
C GLN A 61 19.31 3.06 -8.04
N ASN A 62 19.29 1.76 -7.76
CA ASN A 62 20.49 0.92 -7.81
C ASN A 62 20.81 0.58 -9.27
N PRO A 63 21.98 1.00 -9.82
CA PRO A 63 22.33 0.76 -11.22
C PRO A 63 22.32 -0.71 -11.64
N GLU A 64 22.73 -1.63 -10.76
CA GLU A 64 22.72 -3.07 -11.04
C GLU A 64 21.29 -3.60 -11.20
N LEU A 65 20.36 -3.21 -10.33
CA LEU A 65 18.98 -3.61 -10.41
C LEU A 65 18.27 -2.95 -11.60
N ILE A 66 18.60 -1.68 -11.91
CA ILE A 66 18.07 -0.99 -13.08
C ILE A 66 18.53 -1.69 -14.36
N PHE A 67 19.79 -2.12 -14.43
CA PHE A 67 20.30 -2.90 -15.55
C PHE A 67 19.50 -4.21 -15.74
N LYS A 68 19.21 -4.94 -14.67
CA LYS A 68 18.34 -6.14 -14.74
C LYS A 68 16.94 -5.78 -15.22
N MET A 69 16.34 -4.73 -14.67
CA MET A 69 15.01 -4.26 -15.06
C MET A 69 14.95 -3.79 -16.52
N SER A 70 16.03 -3.24 -17.06
CA SER A 70 16.05 -2.76 -18.46
C SER A 70 15.86 -3.87 -19.50
N ALA A 71 16.15 -5.11 -19.14
CA ALA A 71 15.95 -6.28 -19.99
C ALA A 71 14.52 -6.82 -19.97
N TRP A 72 13.68 -6.40 -19.00
CA TRP A 72 12.31 -6.89 -18.87
C TRP A 72 11.40 -6.35 -19.97
N LYS A 73 10.47 -7.18 -20.37
CA LYS A 73 9.45 -6.84 -21.35
C LYS A 73 8.05 -7.06 -20.78
N GLU A 74 7.08 -6.47 -21.44
CA GLU A 74 5.68 -6.71 -21.14
C GLU A 74 5.39 -8.22 -21.17
N ASN A 75 4.65 -8.69 -20.17
CA ASN A 75 4.29 -10.07 -19.87
C ASN A 75 5.39 -10.96 -19.28
N ASP A 76 6.65 -10.52 -19.18
CA ASP A 76 7.64 -11.31 -18.44
C ASP A 76 7.19 -11.53 -16.98
N MET A 77 7.43 -12.75 -16.47
CA MET A 77 7.22 -13.07 -15.06
C MET A 77 8.47 -12.75 -14.25
N VAL A 78 8.30 -12.02 -13.17
CA VAL A 78 9.39 -11.56 -12.33
C VAL A 78 9.09 -11.81 -10.85
N GLU A 79 10.15 -12.01 -10.09
CA GLU A 79 10.11 -12.00 -8.62
C GLU A 79 10.90 -10.82 -8.07
N ILE A 80 10.37 -10.19 -7.04
CA ILE A 80 10.95 -9.00 -6.42
C ILE A 80 10.91 -9.16 -4.91
N LYS A 81 12.07 -9.00 -4.27
CA LYS A 81 12.17 -8.77 -2.83
C LYS A 81 12.53 -7.33 -2.60
N GLY A 82 11.81 -6.66 -1.73
CA GLY A 82 11.98 -5.23 -1.55
C GLY A 82 11.49 -4.71 -0.21
N THR A 83 11.48 -3.40 -0.12
CA THR A 83 10.98 -2.64 1.03
C THR A 83 9.92 -1.64 0.56
N ILE A 84 8.96 -1.34 1.42
CA ILE A 84 8.04 -0.23 1.22
C ILE A 84 8.82 1.06 1.39
N SER A 85 8.59 1.98 0.47
CA SER A 85 9.10 3.33 0.49
C SER A 85 8.00 4.33 0.24
N THR A 86 8.11 5.50 0.86
CA THR A 86 7.16 6.60 0.65
C THR A 86 7.91 7.87 0.26
N ARG A 87 7.28 8.69 -0.57
CA ARG A 87 7.77 10.03 -0.90
C ARG A 87 6.62 10.98 -1.19
N ASP A 88 6.83 12.24 -0.89
CA ASP A 88 5.89 13.29 -1.28
C ASP A 88 5.93 13.50 -2.80
N ILE A 89 4.75 13.65 -3.39
CA ILE A 89 4.57 13.95 -4.81
C ILE A 89 3.54 15.05 -4.99
N LYS A 90 3.69 15.78 -6.08
CA LYS A 90 2.66 16.68 -6.59
C LYS A 90 1.71 15.90 -7.48
N ARG A 91 0.44 15.89 -7.13
CA ARG A 91 -0.63 15.32 -7.94
C ARG A 91 -1.35 16.45 -8.66
N THR A 92 -1.38 16.39 -9.97
CA THR A 92 -1.98 17.44 -10.81
C THR A 92 -3.25 16.92 -11.45
N SER A 93 -4.34 17.65 -11.31
CA SER A 93 -5.61 17.40 -12.00
C SER A 93 -6.00 18.61 -12.84
N THR A 94 -6.64 18.38 -13.99
CA THR A 94 -7.08 19.45 -14.89
C THR A 94 -8.56 19.69 -14.70
N CYS A 95 -8.94 20.92 -14.38
CA CYS A 95 -10.34 21.32 -14.27
C CYS A 95 -11.04 21.19 -15.63
N PRO A 96 -12.14 20.43 -15.73
CA PRO A 96 -12.87 20.26 -16.99
C PRO A 96 -13.63 21.53 -17.43
N HIS A 97 -13.82 22.48 -16.52
CA HIS A 97 -14.58 23.72 -16.79
C HIS A 97 -13.74 24.84 -17.39
N CYS A 98 -12.50 25.02 -16.92
CA CYS A 98 -11.64 26.14 -17.35
C CYS A 98 -10.25 25.71 -17.84
N GLY A 99 -9.90 24.42 -17.77
CA GLY A 99 -8.58 23.89 -18.17
C GLY A 99 -7.46 24.18 -17.17
N HIS A 100 -7.74 24.86 -16.04
CA HIS A 100 -6.74 25.14 -15.02
C HIS A 100 -6.18 23.85 -14.39
N GLN A 101 -4.86 23.83 -14.15
CA GLN A 101 -4.18 22.71 -13.50
C GLN A 101 -4.08 22.94 -11.98
N ASN A 102 -4.89 22.22 -11.22
CA ASN A 102 -4.82 22.23 -9.77
C ASN A 102 -3.79 21.21 -9.29
N THR A 103 -2.94 21.61 -8.35
CA THR A 103 -1.88 20.76 -7.80
C THR A 103 -2.08 20.54 -6.32
N LYS A 104 -2.12 19.27 -5.92
CA LYS A 104 -2.26 18.86 -4.51
C LYS A 104 -1.07 18.02 -4.10
N MET A 105 -0.56 18.25 -2.89
CA MET A 105 0.45 17.38 -2.31
C MET A 105 -0.17 16.04 -1.92
N GLY A 106 0.54 14.96 -2.22
CA GLY A 106 0.16 13.60 -1.87
C GLY A 106 1.38 12.76 -1.55
N VAL A 107 1.15 11.55 -1.05
CA VAL A 107 2.21 10.59 -0.76
C VAL A 107 2.13 9.46 -1.78
N LEU A 108 3.25 9.17 -2.43
CA LEU A 108 3.42 7.98 -3.26
C LEU A 108 4.03 6.88 -2.40
N LEU A 109 3.33 5.76 -2.29
CA LEU A 109 3.89 4.51 -1.82
C LEU A 109 4.44 3.74 -3.03
N TYR A 110 5.61 3.14 -2.90
CA TYR A 110 6.24 2.31 -3.93
C TYR A 110 7.15 1.27 -3.29
N ILE A 111 7.52 0.26 -4.05
CA ILE A 111 8.45 -0.77 -3.60
C ILE A 111 9.84 -0.46 -4.12
N THR A 112 10.80 -0.37 -3.22
CA THR A 112 12.23 -0.30 -3.56
C THR A 112 12.80 -1.71 -3.54
N PRO A 113 13.20 -2.26 -4.70
CA PRO A 113 13.74 -3.61 -4.76
C PRO A 113 15.14 -3.66 -4.11
N ILE A 114 15.40 -4.74 -3.38
CA ILE A 114 16.73 -5.15 -2.91
C ILE A 114 17.24 -6.34 -3.72
N TYR A 115 16.34 -7.05 -4.36
CA TYR A 115 16.59 -8.13 -5.30
C TYR A 115 15.47 -8.16 -6.33
N CYS A 116 15.81 -8.45 -7.56
CA CYS A 116 14.84 -8.78 -8.60
C CYS A 116 15.42 -9.84 -9.55
N GLY A 117 14.55 -10.73 -10.02
CA GLY A 117 14.88 -11.79 -10.94
C GLY A 117 13.77 -12.00 -11.96
N VAL A 118 14.14 -12.47 -13.15
CA VAL A 118 13.20 -12.93 -14.16
C VAL A 118 12.96 -14.42 -13.93
N VAL A 119 11.70 -14.82 -13.93
CA VAL A 119 11.28 -16.22 -13.77
C VAL A 119 10.99 -16.83 -15.13
N GLU A 120 10.27 -16.11 -16.00
CA GLU A 120 9.91 -16.57 -17.32
C GLU A 120 9.76 -15.39 -18.29
N THR A 121 10.17 -15.56 -19.54
CA THR A 121 10.16 -14.51 -20.57
C THR A 121 9.48 -14.99 -21.85
N GLY A 122 9.02 -14.02 -22.66
CA GLY A 122 8.47 -14.34 -23.98
C GLY A 122 7.13 -15.06 -23.95
N ILE A 123 6.40 -14.97 -22.85
CA ILE A 123 5.08 -15.58 -22.68
C ILE A 123 3.96 -14.64 -23.06
N THR A 124 2.77 -15.21 -23.32
CA THR A 124 1.55 -14.42 -23.53
C THR A 124 0.97 -13.95 -22.20
N LYS A 125 0.08 -12.96 -22.26
CA LYS A 125 -0.64 -12.46 -21.10
C LYS A 125 -1.43 -13.57 -20.40
N GLU A 126 -2.10 -14.43 -21.18
CA GLU A 126 -2.93 -15.52 -20.69
C GLU A 126 -2.09 -16.55 -19.92
N LYS A 127 -0.89 -16.90 -20.45
CA LYS A 127 0.03 -17.79 -19.74
C LYS A 127 0.55 -17.15 -18.45
N GLY A 128 0.88 -15.87 -18.48
CA GLY A 128 1.27 -15.14 -17.27
C GLY A 128 0.15 -15.10 -16.22
N ASP A 129 -1.10 -14.90 -16.62
CA ASP A 129 -2.24 -14.93 -15.71
C ASP A 129 -2.50 -16.34 -15.13
N GLU A 130 -2.23 -17.41 -15.88
CA GLU A 130 -2.25 -18.79 -15.38
C GLU A 130 -1.19 -19.01 -14.30
N LEU A 131 0.06 -18.62 -14.57
CA LEU A 131 1.17 -18.72 -13.60
C LEU A 131 0.92 -17.91 -12.33
N LEU A 132 0.28 -16.74 -12.44
CA LEU A 132 -0.14 -15.97 -11.28
C LEU A 132 -1.15 -16.73 -10.41
N ARG A 133 -2.14 -17.40 -11.05
CA ARG A 133 -3.15 -18.19 -10.31
C ARG A 133 -2.53 -19.40 -9.61
N GLU A 134 -1.59 -20.08 -10.25
CA GLU A 134 -0.87 -21.21 -9.65
C GLU A 134 -0.08 -20.81 -8.39
N LYS A 135 0.38 -19.57 -8.33
CA LYS A 135 1.22 -19.03 -7.24
C LYS A 135 0.56 -17.87 -6.49
N CYS A 136 -0.78 -17.84 -6.45
CA CYS A 136 -1.52 -16.72 -5.86
C CYS A 136 -1.19 -16.46 -4.39
N GLU A 137 -0.83 -17.48 -3.63
CA GLU A 137 -0.51 -17.37 -2.21
C GLU A 137 0.76 -16.57 -1.92
N ILE A 138 1.73 -16.60 -2.84
CA ILE A 138 3.01 -15.89 -2.69
C ILE A 138 3.13 -14.68 -3.62
N SER A 139 2.12 -14.42 -4.44
CA SER A 139 2.21 -13.38 -5.47
C SER A 139 2.31 -11.97 -4.90
N ASN A 140 1.78 -11.74 -3.69
CA ASN A 140 1.76 -10.41 -3.09
C ASN A 140 1.80 -10.52 -1.56
N GLU A 141 2.99 -10.54 -1.00
CA GLU A 141 3.23 -10.64 0.44
C GLU A 141 3.89 -9.38 0.98
N CYS A 142 3.41 -8.94 2.13
CA CYS A 142 3.95 -7.79 2.85
C CYS A 142 4.02 -8.10 4.35
N ILE A 143 5.22 -7.99 4.94
CA ILE A 143 5.43 -8.14 6.39
C ILE A 143 6.18 -6.91 6.90
N VAL A 144 5.51 -6.12 7.74
CA VAL A 144 6.06 -4.86 8.23
C VAL A 144 5.88 -4.73 9.75
N ALA A 145 6.89 -4.17 10.40
CA ALA A 145 6.82 -3.81 11.82
C ALA A 145 7.06 -2.31 12.00
N GLY A 146 6.14 -1.64 12.66
CA GLY A 146 6.21 -0.20 12.86
C GLY A 146 5.40 0.28 14.05
N ASN A 147 5.44 1.59 14.27
CA ASN A 147 4.67 2.24 15.34
C ASN A 147 3.58 3.11 14.73
N LEU A 148 2.38 3.09 15.32
CA LEU A 148 1.30 3.95 14.87
C LEU A 148 1.64 5.42 15.07
N CYS A 149 1.42 6.21 14.02
CA CYS A 149 1.62 7.66 14.03
C CYS A 149 0.46 8.41 14.71
N ASN A 150 -0.74 7.86 14.59
CA ASN A 150 -1.99 8.41 15.11
C ASN A 150 -2.90 7.29 15.60
N ASP A 151 -3.97 7.63 16.31
CA ASP A 151 -5.01 6.67 16.65
C ASP A 151 -5.67 6.11 15.40
N PRO A 152 -6.08 4.83 15.42
CA PRO A 152 -6.80 4.22 14.32
C PRO A 152 -8.12 4.93 14.04
N LYS A 153 -8.48 5.04 12.77
CA LYS A 153 -9.79 5.55 12.34
C LYS A 153 -10.67 4.38 11.93
N PHE A 154 -11.81 4.27 12.58
CA PHE A 154 -12.79 3.23 12.32
C PHE A 154 -13.91 3.75 11.41
N TYR A 155 -14.30 2.93 10.44
CA TYR A 155 -15.37 3.21 9.50
C TYR A 155 -16.31 2.00 9.43
N ARG A 156 -17.61 2.25 9.51
CA ARG A 156 -18.64 1.26 9.21
C ARG A 156 -19.31 1.64 7.89
N GLN A 157 -19.23 0.76 6.91
CA GLN A 157 -19.87 0.95 5.62
C GLN A 157 -21.37 0.64 5.70
N ASN A 158 -22.17 1.15 4.75
CA ASN A 158 -23.62 0.92 4.71
C ASN A 158 -24.01 -0.55 4.59
N ASN A 159 -23.13 -1.39 4.04
CA ASN A 159 -23.31 -2.85 3.96
C ASN A 159 -22.91 -3.59 5.25
N GLY A 160 -22.59 -2.88 6.33
CA GLY A 160 -22.17 -3.43 7.62
C GLY A 160 -20.68 -3.81 7.70
N LEU A 161 -19.91 -3.71 6.62
CA LEU A 161 -18.49 -4.00 6.65
C LEU A 161 -17.73 -2.97 7.49
N CYS A 162 -17.00 -3.45 8.50
CA CYS A 162 -16.12 -2.64 9.31
C CYS A 162 -14.74 -2.53 8.65
N GLN A 163 -14.16 -1.33 8.67
CA GLN A 163 -12.81 -1.07 8.19
C GLN A 163 -12.09 -0.17 9.20
N THR A 164 -10.84 -0.51 9.51
CA THR A 164 -9.95 0.36 10.28
C THR A 164 -8.78 0.78 9.42
N GLN A 165 -8.36 2.04 9.57
CA GLN A 165 -7.24 2.63 8.86
C GLN A 165 -6.32 3.33 9.84
N TYR A 166 -5.01 3.07 9.74
CA TYR A 166 -3.99 3.72 10.54
C TYR A 166 -2.70 3.91 9.75
N GLN A 167 -1.89 4.87 10.15
CA GLN A 167 -0.58 5.12 9.55
C GLN A 167 0.52 4.64 10.49
N ILE A 168 1.52 3.96 9.94
CA ILE A 168 2.66 3.44 10.70
C ILE A 168 3.97 4.07 10.26
N ALA A 169 4.87 4.31 11.21
CA ALA A 169 6.25 4.69 10.97
C ALA A 169 7.09 3.44 10.79
N LEU A 170 7.58 3.21 9.58
CA LEU A 170 8.44 2.08 9.21
C LEU A 170 9.89 2.51 9.06
N ASN A 171 10.79 1.87 9.79
CA ASN A 171 12.22 2.03 9.55
C ASN A 171 12.70 1.00 8.53
N ARG A 172 13.49 1.43 7.56
CA ARG A 172 14.08 0.51 6.59
C ARG A 172 15.16 -0.35 7.27
N LYS A 173 15.10 -1.66 7.01
CA LYS A 173 16.12 -2.62 7.42
C LYS A 173 17.35 -2.54 6.53
N PHE A 174 17.14 -2.26 5.25
CA PHE A 174 18.18 -2.24 4.23
C PHE A 174 18.47 -0.80 3.81
N ARG A 175 19.75 -0.48 3.61
CA ARG A 175 20.15 0.79 3.03
C ARG A 175 19.89 0.76 1.52
N VAL A 176 19.16 1.74 1.04
CA VAL A 176 19.02 1.99 -0.41
C VAL A 176 20.17 2.89 -0.85
N VAL A 177 20.71 2.68 -2.04
CA VAL A 177 21.99 3.28 -2.52
C VAL A 177 22.07 4.80 -2.35
N GLU A 178 20.96 5.51 -2.48
CA GLU A 178 20.92 6.98 -2.36
C GLU A 178 20.32 7.49 -1.04
N ASP A 179 20.07 6.60 -0.08
CA ASP A 179 19.60 7.06 1.23
C ASP A 179 20.75 7.82 1.93
N PRO A 180 20.46 8.97 2.53
CA PRO A 180 21.41 9.62 3.41
C PRO A 180 21.82 8.65 4.53
N PRO A 181 22.98 8.84 5.19
CA PRO A 181 23.44 7.94 6.24
C PRO A 181 22.47 7.80 7.42
N GLU A 182 21.49 8.66 7.49
CA GLU A 182 20.43 8.66 8.49
C GLU A 182 19.36 7.59 8.19
N ILE A 183 18.78 7.02 9.25
CA ILE A 183 17.68 6.06 9.12
C ILE A 183 16.48 6.79 8.52
N LYS A 184 16.09 6.39 7.31
CA LYS A 184 14.88 6.92 6.70
C LYS A 184 13.67 6.17 7.22
N THR A 185 12.66 6.92 7.63
CA THR A 185 11.37 6.40 8.06
C THR A 185 10.34 6.64 6.95
N ASP A 186 9.60 5.60 6.63
CA ASP A 186 8.47 5.65 5.69
C ASP A 186 7.16 5.62 6.45
N TYR A 187 6.09 6.20 5.87
CA TYR A 187 4.80 6.39 6.53
C TYR A 187 3.63 5.83 5.71
N PRO A 188 3.58 4.51 5.46
CA PRO A 188 2.47 3.92 4.73
C PRO A 188 1.19 3.88 5.56
N TRP A 189 0.07 3.86 4.84
CA TRP A 189 -1.23 3.54 5.41
C TRP A 189 -1.44 2.03 5.44
N VAL A 190 -2.04 1.57 6.54
CA VAL A 190 -2.50 0.19 6.75
C VAL A 190 -4.00 0.21 6.89
N LYS A 191 -4.66 -0.77 6.27
CA LYS A 191 -6.09 -1.01 6.40
C LYS A 191 -6.35 -2.44 6.82
N SER A 192 -7.40 -2.63 7.60
CA SER A 192 -7.94 -3.93 7.96
C SER A 192 -9.47 -3.93 7.82
N ASN A 193 -10.06 -5.09 7.62
CA ASN A 193 -11.51 -5.26 7.49
C ASN A 193 -12.05 -6.29 8.49
N GLY A 194 -13.39 -6.25 8.66
CA GLY A 194 -14.12 -7.24 9.46
C GLY A 194 -13.70 -7.25 10.93
N GLU A 195 -13.50 -8.44 11.49
CA GLU A 195 -13.12 -8.62 12.89
C GLU A 195 -11.73 -8.05 13.19
N ASN A 196 -10.79 -8.16 12.24
CA ASN A 196 -9.47 -7.53 12.39
C ASN A 196 -9.59 -6.02 12.53
N ALA A 197 -10.49 -5.38 11.78
CA ALA A 197 -10.71 -3.94 11.89
C ALA A 197 -11.27 -3.54 13.26
N VAL A 198 -12.19 -4.32 13.80
CA VAL A 198 -12.75 -4.09 15.14
C VAL A 198 -11.64 -4.24 16.18
N SER A 199 -10.85 -5.29 16.10
CA SER A 199 -9.73 -5.55 17.03
C SER A 199 -8.67 -4.46 16.93
N ASP A 200 -8.25 -4.07 15.72
CA ASP A 200 -7.28 -3.00 15.53
C ASP A 200 -7.76 -1.67 16.13
N CYS A 201 -9.04 -1.33 15.93
CA CYS A 201 -9.62 -0.13 16.53
C CYS A 201 -9.65 -0.19 18.06
N LYS A 202 -9.99 -1.36 18.60
CA LYS A 202 -10.12 -1.59 20.05
C LYS A 202 -8.77 -1.54 20.77
N PHE A 203 -7.75 -2.23 20.24
CA PHE A 203 -6.48 -2.43 20.94
C PHE A 203 -5.40 -1.42 20.60
N LEU A 204 -5.43 -0.81 19.43
CA LEU A 204 -4.38 0.08 18.98
C LEU A 204 -4.65 1.54 19.37
N LYS A 205 -3.57 2.26 19.70
CA LYS A 205 -3.52 3.70 19.93
C LYS A 205 -2.26 4.30 19.32
N LYS A 206 -2.15 5.62 19.25
CA LYS A 206 -0.94 6.33 18.84
C LYS A 206 0.27 5.80 19.61
N GLY A 207 1.33 5.43 18.90
CA GLY A 207 2.57 4.87 19.47
C GLY A 207 2.53 3.36 19.72
N SER A 208 1.41 2.66 19.50
CA SER A 208 1.38 1.20 19.53
C SER A 208 2.35 0.63 18.52
N SER A 209 3.10 -0.42 18.92
CA SER A 209 3.98 -1.17 18.02
C SER A 209 3.24 -2.39 17.51
N VAL A 210 3.29 -2.59 16.20
CA VAL A 210 2.61 -3.69 15.51
C VAL A 210 3.52 -4.42 14.55
N LEU A 211 3.23 -5.70 14.33
CA LEU A 211 3.68 -6.47 13.17
C LEU A 211 2.46 -6.78 12.31
N VAL A 212 2.49 -6.30 11.08
CA VAL A 212 1.41 -6.48 10.11
C VAL A 212 1.85 -7.50 9.06
N ASN A 213 1.07 -8.55 8.89
CA ASN A 213 1.15 -9.48 7.78
C ASN A 213 -0.01 -9.20 6.82
N GLY A 214 0.30 -8.95 5.56
CA GLY A 214 -0.71 -8.53 4.60
C GLY A 214 -0.19 -8.51 3.16
N TYR A 215 -0.78 -7.64 2.36
CA TYR A 215 -0.44 -7.45 0.94
C TYR A 215 -0.49 -5.98 0.56
N ILE A 216 0.05 -5.67 -0.60
CA ILE A 216 -0.04 -4.34 -1.21
C ILE A 216 -1.30 -4.27 -2.05
N GLN A 217 -2.24 -3.42 -1.67
CA GLN A 217 -3.44 -3.14 -2.44
C GLN A 217 -3.26 -1.91 -3.30
N THR A 218 -3.68 -2.01 -4.55
CA THR A 218 -3.81 -0.87 -5.47
C THR A 218 -5.27 -0.69 -5.85
N ARG A 219 -5.75 0.56 -5.86
CA ARG A 219 -7.12 0.87 -6.27
C ARG A 219 -7.20 2.25 -6.89
N GLU A 220 -8.13 2.42 -7.79
CA GLU A 220 -8.55 3.74 -8.22
C GLU A 220 -9.38 4.42 -7.13
N ILE A 221 -9.14 5.69 -6.91
CA ILE A 221 -9.90 6.53 -6.00
C ILE A 221 -10.43 7.75 -6.74
N GLU A 222 -11.66 8.11 -6.47
CA GLU A 222 -12.25 9.37 -6.94
C GLU A 222 -11.96 10.46 -5.92
N GLN A 223 -11.37 11.55 -6.40
CA GLN A 223 -11.03 12.72 -5.62
C GLN A 223 -11.94 13.88 -6.04
N LYS A 224 -12.47 14.60 -5.05
CA LYS A 224 -13.19 15.85 -5.28
C LYS A 224 -12.26 17.03 -5.05
N THR A 225 -12.27 17.98 -5.96
CA THR A 225 -11.43 19.19 -5.89
C THR A 225 -12.24 20.39 -6.33
N VAL A 226 -12.12 21.47 -5.59
CA VAL A 226 -12.62 22.79 -6.01
C VAL A 226 -11.51 23.47 -6.80
N CYS A 227 -11.82 23.92 -7.99
CA CYS A 227 -10.86 24.62 -8.84
C CYS A 227 -10.48 25.98 -8.23
N GLU A 228 -9.19 26.22 -8.11
CA GLU A 228 -8.66 27.47 -7.56
C GLU A 228 -8.98 28.69 -8.45
N GLU A 229 -9.15 28.47 -9.78
CA GLU A 229 -9.41 29.55 -10.74
C GLU A 229 -10.91 29.85 -10.91
N CYS A 230 -11.75 28.84 -11.17
CA CYS A 230 -13.17 29.05 -11.48
C CYS A 230 -14.12 28.66 -10.35
N SER A 231 -13.62 28.18 -9.21
CA SER A 231 -14.37 27.76 -8.03
C SER A 231 -15.39 26.63 -8.27
N ASN A 232 -15.41 26.00 -9.44
CA ASN A 232 -16.24 24.85 -9.73
C ASN A 232 -15.67 23.60 -9.08
N GLU A 233 -16.54 22.77 -8.50
CA GLU A 233 -16.19 21.45 -7.99
C GLU A 233 -16.14 20.45 -9.16
N TYR A 234 -15.14 19.57 -9.16
CA TYR A 234 -15.01 18.48 -10.13
C TYR A 234 -14.38 17.25 -9.51
N GLU A 235 -14.64 16.12 -10.14
CA GLU A 235 -14.10 14.81 -9.75
C GLU A 235 -12.98 14.40 -10.71
N TRP A 236 -11.96 13.76 -10.15
CA TRP A 236 -10.86 13.19 -10.94
C TRP A 236 -10.39 11.88 -10.34
N ARG A 237 -9.83 11.03 -11.17
CA ARG A 237 -9.34 9.71 -10.74
C ARG A 237 -7.88 9.76 -10.37
N ASP A 238 -7.57 9.10 -9.28
CA ASP A 238 -6.23 8.93 -8.76
C ASP A 238 -6.01 7.47 -8.38
N GLN A 239 -4.76 7.07 -8.17
CA GLN A 239 -4.41 5.73 -7.71
C GLN A 239 -3.88 5.78 -6.29
N ALA A 240 -4.46 4.97 -5.42
CA ALA A 240 -3.97 4.70 -4.09
C ALA A 240 -3.22 3.36 -4.07
N MET A 241 -2.13 3.33 -3.32
CA MET A 241 -1.40 2.14 -2.98
C MET A 241 -1.22 2.11 -1.46
N GLU A 242 -1.64 1.04 -0.82
CA GLU A 242 -1.72 0.92 0.64
C GLU A 242 -1.45 -0.53 1.07
N ILE A 243 -1.08 -0.71 2.34
CA ILE A 243 -0.96 -2.04 2.94
C ILE A 243 -2.35 -2.47 3.39
N PHE A 244 -2.72 -3.69 3.05
CA PHE A 244 -3.94 -4.31 3.56
C PHE A 244 -3.58 -5.48 4.47
N SER A 245 -4.02 -5.42 5.73
CA SER A 245 -3.69 -6.43 6.75
C SER A 245 -4.57 -7.67 6.63
N TYR A 246 -3.94 -8.84 6.60
CA TYR A 246 -4.58 -10.12 6.89
C TYR A 246 -4.62 -10.38 8.40
N SER A 247 -3.54 -10.01 9.10
CA SER A 247 -3.43 -10.10 10.55
C SER A 247 -2.49 -9.03 11.09
N THR A 248 -2.79 -8.56 12.29
CA THR A 248 -1.98 -7.61 13.04
C THR A 248 -1.62 -8.22 14.39
N GLU A 249 -0.32 -8.35 14.65
CA GLU A 249 0.19 -8.72 15.98
C GLU A 249 0.45 -7.46 16.79
N TYR A 250 -0.11 -7.40 17.98
CA TYR A 250 0.01 -6.28 18.91
C TYR A 250 1.21 -6.48 19.82
N LEU A 251 2.29 -5.73 19.56
CA LEU A 251 3.58 -5.98 20.21
C LEU A 251 3.76 -5.20 21.51
N LEU A 252 3.65 -3.87 21.46
CA LEU A 252 3.91 -2.99 22.60
C LEU A 252 2.99 -1.79 22.59
N ASN A 253 2.78 -1.20 23.77
CA ASN A 253 2.06 0.05 23.96
C ASN A 253 0.64 0.05 23.39
N CYS A 254 -0.04 -1.08 23.46
CA CYS A 254 -1.46 -1.19 23.10
C CYS A 254 -2.34 -0.71 24.26
N ARG A 255 -3.64 -0.49 24.01
CA ARG A 255 -4.58 -0.13 25.06
C ARG A 255 -4.67 -1.22 26.11
N THR A 256 -4.74 -0.82 27.39
CA THR A 256 -5.01 -1.70 28.52
C THR A 256 -6.51 -2.00 28.59
N SER A 257 -6.90 -2.97 29.41
CA SER A 257 -8.32 -3.27 29.65
C SER A 257 -9.07 -2.06 30.20
N GLU A 258 -8.46 -1.30 31.11
CA GLU A 258 -9.01 -0.08 31.69
C GLU A 258 -9.25 1.00 30.63
N GLU A 259 -8.26 1.28 29.76
CA GLU A 259 -8.40 2.25 28.64
C GLU A 259 -9.48 1.82 27.64
N ILE A 260 -9.70 0.52 27.47
CA ILE A 260 -10.74 -0.01 26.58
C ILE A 260 -12.11 0.21 27.20
N GLU A 261 -12.28 -0.09 28.51
CA GLU A 261 -13.52 0.14 29.25
C GLU A 261 -13.90 1.60 29.23
N GLU A 262 -12.97 2.52 29.54
CA GLU A 262 -13.18 3.95 29.45
C GLU A 262 -13.64 4.43 28.06
N MET A 263 -13.05 3.86 26.98
CA MET A 263 -13.42 4.18 25.61
C MET A 263 -14.83 3.67 25.27
N GLU A 264 -15.19 2.46 25.72
CA GLU A 264 -16.52 1.87 25.52
C GLU A 264 -17.60 2.66 26.28
N GLU A 265 -17.33 3.07 27.51
CA GLU A 265 -18.23 3.93 28.30
C GLU A 265 -18.43 5.31 27.68
N ALA A 266 -17.32 5.95 27.20
CA ALA A 266 -17.42 7.23 26.50
C ALA A 266 -18.24 7.14 25.22
N SER A 267 -18.09 6.07 24.45
CA SER A 267 -18.85 5.84 23.21
C SER A 267 -20.34 5.63 23.48
N GLN A 268 -20.69 4.91 24.57
CA GLN A 268 -22.09 4.73 24.98
C GLN A 268 -22.74 6.04 25.42
N ASN A 269 -21.99 6.89 26.14
CA ASN A 269 -22.46 8.21 26.57
C ASN A 269 -22.69 9.15 25.37
N GLU A 270 -21.77 9.16 24.38
CA GLU A 270 -21.96 9.96 23.16
C GLU A 270 -23.15 9.50 22.32
N GLU A 271 -23.41 8.19 22.25
CA GLU A 271 -24.57 7.65 21.55
C GLU A 271 -25.89 7.99 22.29
N PHE A 272 -25.84 7.94 23.64
CA PHE A 272 -26.95 8.37 24.47
C PHE A 272 -27.23 9.88 24.34
N ASP A 273 -26.20 10.73 24.33
CA ASP A 273 -26.33 12.18 24.14
C ASP A 273 -26.86 12.55 22.75
N LYS A 274 -26.48 11.79 21.69
CA LYS A 274 -27.03 11.99 20.35
C LYS A 274 -28.50 11.58 20.22
N LEU A 275 -28.95 10.64 21.03
CA LEU A 275 -30.34 10.15 21.02
C LEU A 275 -31.28 10.96 21.92
N PHE A 276 -30.76 11.50 23.01
CA PHE A 276 -31.55 12.13 24.08
C PHE A 276 -31.08 13.54 24.50
N GLY A 277 -29.95 14.02 23.96
CA GLY A 277 -29.46 15.38 24.22
C GLY A 277 -30.28 16.40 23.40
N ASN A 278 -30.87 17.37 24.13
CA ASN A 278 -31.65 18.50 23.57
C ASN A 278 -30.74 19.51 22.85
#